data_c0475d2d7b878a2eb87e19af4a8f479e
#
_entry.id   c0475d2d7b878a2eb87e19af4a8f479e
#
_cell.length_a   1.000
_cell.length_b   1.000
_cell.length_c   1.000
_cell.angle_alpha   90.00
_cell.angle_beta   90.00
_cell.angle_gamma   90.00
#
_symmetry.space_group_name_H-M   'P 1'
#
loop_
_entity.id
_entity.type
_entity.pdbx_description
1 polymer ?
#
loop_
_entity_poly.entity_id
_entity_poly.type
_entity_poly.pdbx_seq_one_letter_code
_entity_poly.pdbx_strand_id
1 'polypeptide(L)'
;NGSSGAATAYRFDNTREDSVNTGELGVRGKLQTGSLGHEWVASASLFDFDKKNAYAMDWRNTLATNLYGPVSTNLPAFSGTTLYGGDLANPLRTGTTRLTSFAVGDTLTLLDKRLLLTAGVRHQKIDIGNYAYGTAALTSRYEQSRTSPLLAAVVKLDKSVSLYANYVEGLSQGQTAPSTAANRGEMLKPYVAKQKEVGVKYDAGRVGGSLAFFSTDKPRAFVNSSNLFGTYGKDRHQGLELAVQGEATQGLRLLGGLTWLDAKQQTTGSATTDGKRVIGVPEVQANIGAEWDVPGVRGLAVDGRLVHTGSSYANATNTLKVGGWNRLDLGVRYLTEVQGKLVTLRLRIDNVADKNYWASVGGYPGSGYLTVSAPRTVS
;
A
#
# COMPACT_ATOMS: atom_id res chain seq x y z
N ASN A 1 14.03 -26.09 -9.26
CA ASN A 1 14.37 -26.42 -7.90
C ASN A 1 13.65 -27.70 -7.51
N GLY A 2 14.40 -28.76 -7.25
CA GLY A 2 13.86 -30.04 -6.77
C GLY A 2 13.52 -29.97 -5.28
N SER A 3 12.88 -31.01 -4.75
CA SER A 3 12.55 -31.17 -3.34
C SER A 3 13.77 -31.15 -2.41
N SER A 4 14.98 -31.32 -2.94
CA SER A 4 16.25 -31.27 -2.20
C SER A 4 16.67 -29.85 -1.81
N GLY A 5 16.03 -28.80 -2.34
CA GLY A 5 16.42 -27.41 -2.13
C GLY A 5 17.67 -26.96 -2.90
N ALA A 6 18.28 -27.84 -3.71
CA ALA A 6 19.46 -27.48 -4.51
C ALA A 6 19.15 -26.28 -5.43
N ALA A 7 20.01 -25.26 -5.39
CA ALA A 7 19.85 -24.02 -6.11
C ALA A 7 21.22 -23.48 -6.55
N THR A 8 21.21 -22.52 -7.45
CA THR A 8 22.39 -21.73 -7.80
C THR A 8 22.13 -20.26 -7.45
N ALA A 9 23.15 -19.59 -6.96
CA ALA A 9 23.16 -18.16 -6.73
C ALA A 9 24.17 -17.47 -7.64
N TYR A 10 23.98 -16.18 -7.89
CA TYR A 10 24.92 -15.34 -8.62
C TYR A 10 25.03 -13.97 -7.96
N ARG A 11 26.10 -13.26 -8.25
CA ARG A 11 26.32 -11.92 -7.72
C ARG A 11 25.47 -10.90 -8.48
N PHE A 12 24.75 -10.11 -7.71
CA PHE A 12 24.00 -8.95 -8.17
C PHE A 12 24.25 -7.78 -7.24
N ASP A 13 24.90 -6.73 -7.75
CA ASP A 13 25.11 -5.48 -7.03
C ASP A 13 24.22 -4.40 -7.61
N ASN A 14 23.65 -3.57 -6.75
CA ASN A 14 22.77 -2.48 -7.17
C ASN A 14 23.04 -1.23 -6.32
N THR A 15 23.15 -0.09 -7.00
CA THR A 15 23.21 1.23 -6.34
C THR A 15 22.02 2.05 -6.78
N ARG A 16 21.33 2.64 -5.81
CA ARG A 16 20.16 3.46 -6.05
C ARG A 16 20.20 4.72 -5.20
N GLU A 17 19.86 5.85 -5.82
CA GLU A 17 19.66 7.14 -5.17
C GLU A 17 18.27 7.64 -5.53
N ASP A 18 17.44 7.91 -4.52
CA ASP A 18 16.11 8.44 -4.68
C ASP A 18 16.04 9.84 -4.07
N SER A 19 15.54 10.79 -4.87
CA SER A 19 15.23 12.14 -4.39
C SER A 19 13.73 12.37 -4.45
N VAL A 20 13.14 12.74 -3.32
CA VAL A 20 11.70 13.00 -3.21
C VAL A 20 11.48 14.41 -2.71
N ASN A 21 10.74 15.21 -3.49
CA ASN A 21 10.25 16.52 -3.09
C ASN A 21 8.72 16.50 -3.09
N THR A 22 8.12 16.96 -2.02
CA THR A 22 6.67 17.06 -1.91
C THR A 22 6.27 18.37 -1.28
N GLY A 23 5.17 18.93 -1.75
CA GLY A 23 4.63 20.18 -1.22
C GLY A 23 3.12 20.26 -1.44
N GLU A 24 2.45 20.90 -0.50
CA GLU A 24 1.05 21.23 -0.59
C GLU A 24 0.82 22.66 -0.09
N LEU A 25 0.01 23.39 -0.84
CA LEU A 25 -0.52 24.68 -0.45
C LEU A 25 -2.03 24.62 -0.49
N GLY A 26 -2.69 25.02 0.59
CA GLY A 26 -4.15 24.99 0.66
C GLY A 26 -4.71 26.20 1.42
N VAL A 27 -5.91 26.57 1.01
CA VAL A 27 -6.73 27.58 1.69
C VAL A 27 -8.05 26.93 2.04
N ARG A 28 -8.52 27.17 3.25
CA ARG A 28 -9.82 26.72 3.74
C ARG A 28 -10.55 27.87 4.43
N GLY A 29 -11.86 27.85 4.32
CA GLY A 29 -12.67 28.88 4.95
C GLY A 29 -14.05 28.36 5.33
N LYS A 30 -14.73 29.16 6.13
CA LYS A 30 -16.12 28.93 6.53
C LYS A 30 -16.93 30.14 6.17
N LEU A 31 -18.12 29.90 5.67
CA LEU A 31 -19.09 30.96 5.44
C LEU A 31 -20.51 30.44 5.74
N GLN A 32 -21.45 31.37 5.90
CA GLN A 32 -22.85 31.07 6.15
C GLN A 32 -23.69 31.69 5.06
N THR A 33 -24.58 30.93 4.44
CA THR A 33 -25.55 31.43 3.47
C THR A 33 -26.96 31.05 3.94
N GLY A 34 -27.64 31.99 4.60
CA GLY A 34 -28.90 31.72 5.28
C GLY A 34 -28.71 30.67 6.39
N SER A 35 -29.43 29.56 6.30
CA SER A 35 -29.31 28.42 7.24
C SER A 35 -28.23 27.42 6.88
N LEU A 36 -27.53 27.60 5.72
CA LEU A 36 -26.51 26.68 5.24
C LEU A 36 -25.12 27.14 5.73
N GLY A 37 -24.42 26.27 6.45
CA GLY A 37 -23.00 26.45 6.73
C GLY A 37 -22.17 25.83 5.61
N HIS A 38 -21.10 26.51 5.21
CA HIS A 38 -20.13 26.06 4.21
C HIS A 38 -18.75 25.91 4.85
N GLU A 39 -18.08 24.81 4.61
CA GLU A 39 -16.66 24.62 4.91
C GLU A 39 -15.96 24.25 3.60
N TRP A 40 -15.38 25.27 2.94
CA TRP A 40 -14.74 25.08 1.65
C TRP A 40 -13.22 24.92 1.79
N VAL A 41 -12.63 24.19 0.83
CA VAL A 41 -11.20 23.99 0.70
C VAL A 41 -10.79 24.11 -0.76
N ALA A 42 -9.66 24.76 -1.01
CA ALA A 42 -8.94 24.71 -2.28
C ALA A 42 -7.49 24.38 -2.00
N SER A 43 -6.90 23.41 -2.71
CA SER A 43 -5.50 23.02 -2.53
C SER A 43 -4.82 22.72 -3.85
N ALA A 44 -3.49 22.93 -3.85
CA ALA A 44 -2.58 22.51 -4.91
C ALA A 44 -1.48 21.66 -4.29
N SER A 45 -1.14 20.53 -4.90
CA SER A 45 -0.08 19.66 -4.42
C SER A 45 0.87 19.24 -5.54
N LEU A 46 2.12 19.03 -5.15
CA LEU A 46 3.21 18.55 -5.99
C LEU A 46 3.88 17.38 -5.29
N PHE A 47 4.13 16.32 -6.02
CA PHE A 47 5.06 15.24 -5.69
C PHE A 47 6.03 15.10 -6.86
N ASP A 48 7.34 15.18 -6.57
CA ASP A 48 8.42 15.03 -7.54
C ASP A 48 9.40 13.99 -7.03
N PHE A 49 9.58 12.93 -7.80
CA PHE A 49 10.45 11.82 -7.50
C PHE A 49 11.45 11.63 -8.65
N ASP A 50 12.73 11.65 -8.33
CA ASP A 50 13.85 11.36 -9.24
C ASP A 50 14.57 10.12 -8.73
N LYS A 51 14.74 9.14 -9.61
CA LYS A 51 15.41 7.88 -9.34
C LYS A 51 16.64 7.75 -10.21
N LYS A 52 17.81 7.61 -9.57
CA LYS A 52 19.05 7.17 -10.20
C LYS A 52 19.30 5.72 -9.79
N ASN A 53 19.76 4.92 -10.73
CA ASN A 53 20.04 3.51 -10.45
C ASN A 53 21.12 2.97 -11.41
N ALA A 54 21.96 2.10 -10.86
CA ALA A 54 22.90 1.30 -11.61
C ALA A 54 22.95 -0.12 -11.05
N TYR A 55 23.28 -1.10 -11.86
CA TYR A 55 23.45 -2.48 -11.43
C TYR A 55 24.58 -3.19 -12.15
N ALA A 56 25.10 -4.23 -11.51
CA ALA A 56 25.98 -5.23 -12.13
C ALA A 56 25.45 -6.63 -11.77
N MET A 57 25.30 -7.49 -12.77
CA MET A 57 24.72 -8.82 -12.63
C MET A 57 25.53 -9.84 -13.40
N ASP A 58 26.01 -10.90 -12.71
CA ASP A 58 26.81 -11.96 -13.33
C ASP A 58 26.12 -13.33 -13.24
N TRP A 59 24.99 -13.44 -13.90
CA TRP A 59 24.14 -14.63 -13.87
C TRP A 59 24.75 -15.89 -14.51
N ARG A 60 25.90 -15.78 -15.21
CA ARG A 60 26.66 -16.89 -15.76
C ARG A 60 27.72 -17.40 -14.80
N ASN A 61 28.25 -16.56 -13.92
CA ASN A 61 29.19 -16.95 -12.87
C ASN A 61 28.43 -17.30 -11.60
N THR A 62 27.98 -18.56 -11.50
CA THR A 62 27.11 -19.04 -10.44
C THR A 62 27.85 -19.87 -9.42
N LEU A 63 27.34 -19.89 -8.21
CA LEU A 63 27.76 -20.80 -7.13
C LEU A 63 26.63 -21.73 -6.72
N ALA A 64 26.95 -22.95 -6.36
CA ALA A 64 25.98 -23.91 -5.83
C ALA A 64 25.58 -23.49 -4.42
N THR A 65 24.29 -23.57 -4.12
CA THR A 65 23.71 -23.27 -2.81
C THR A 65 22.53 -24.18 -2.51
N ASN A 66 21.95 -24.06 -1.33
CA ASN A 66 20.76 -24.80 -0.95
C ASN A 66 19.77 -23.87 -0.23
N LEU A 67 18.49 -23.92 -0.63
CA LEU A 67 17.44 -23.09 -0.04
C LEU A 67 17.18 -23.36 1.43
N TYR A 68 17.41 -24.59 1.91
CA TYR A 68 17.18 -25.00 3.30
C TYR A 68 18.40 -24.80 4.20
N GLY A 69 19.57 -24.62 3.61
CA GLY A 69 20.83 -24.34 4.30
C GLY A 69 21.71 -23.49 3.40
N PRO A 70 21.40 -22.19 3.27
CA PRO A 70 22.16 -21.30 2.38
C PRO A 70 23.61 -21.22 2.88
N VAL A 71 24.55 -21.41 1.96
CA VAL A 71 25.98 -21.30 2.26
C VAL A 71 26.33 -19.83 2.31
N SER A 72 26.82 -19.36 3.46
CA SER A 72 27.44 -18.05 3.57
C SER A 72 28.88 -18.17 3.05
N THR A 73 29.13 -17.62 1.88
CA THR A 73 30.46 -17.59 1.25
C THR A 73 30.74 -16.22 0.67
N ASN A 74 31.99 -15.92 0.40
CA ASN A 74 32.32 -14.71 -0.33
C ASN A 74 31.73 -14.80 -1.75
N LEU A 75 31.02 -13.76 -2.15
CA LEU A 75 30.47 -13.68 -3.50
C LEU A 75 31.63 -13.70 -4.50
N PRO A 76 31.50 -14.41 -5.65
CA PRO A 76 32.52 -14.42 -6.67
C PRO A 76 32.77 -12.99 -7.21
N ALA A 77 34.00 -12.72 -7.61
CA ALA A 77 34.30 -11.48 -8.34
C ALA A 77 33.50 -11.43 -9.63
N PHE A 78 33.18 -10.23 -10.09
CA PHE A 78 32.58 -10.05 -11.41
C PHE A 78 33.52 -10.56 -12.50
N SER A 79 32.97 -11.24 -13.49
CA SER A 79 33.69 -11.83 -14.61
C SER A 79 33.52 -11.02 -15.91
N GLY A 80 34.15 -11.45 -16.97
CA GLY A 80 33.96 -10.86 -18.32
C GLY A 80 32.54 -11.06 -18.88
N THR A 81 31.68 -11.87 -18.22
CA THR A 81 30.27 -12.07 -18.62
C THR A 81 29.29 -11.19 -17.84
N THR A 82 29.80 -10.32 -16.96
CA THR A 82 28.98 -9.43 -16.15
C THR A 82 28.22 -8.43 -17.03
N LEU A 83 26.93 -8.34 -16.82
CA LEU A 83 26.06 -7.34 -17.41
C LEU A 83 26.03 -6.10 -16.52
N TYR A 84 26.46 -4.97 -17.04
CA TYR A 84 26.42 -3.69 -16.35
C TYR A 84 25.26 -2.82 -16.87
N GLY A 85 24.43 -2.33 -15.94
CA GLY A 85 23.44 -1.28 -16.18
C GLY A 85 23.91 0.04 -15.58
N GLY A 86 24.96 0.63 -16.14
CA GLY A 86 25.55 1.88 -15.67
C GLY A 86 26.71 1.70 -14.68
N ASP A 87 27.21 2.84 -14.16
CA ASP A 87 28.28 2.90 -13.17
C ASP A 87 27.70 2.82 -11.75
N LEU A 88 28.09 1.80 -10.98
CA LEU A 88 27.65 1.61 -9.59
C LEU A 88 28.11 2.75 -8.67
N ALA A 89 29.24 3.39 -8.96
CA ALA A 89 29.74 4.51 -8.16
C ALA A 89 29.03 5.83 -8.47
N ASN A 90 28.53 5.99 -9.71
CA ASN A 90 27.86 7.20 -10.19
C ASN A 90 26.57 6.84 -10.95
N PRO A 91 25.53 6.39 -10.26
CA PRO A 91 24.28 5.98 -10.90
C PRO A 91 23.61 7.16 -11.62
N LEU A 92 23.20 6.94 -12.86
CA LEU A 92 22.48 7.92 -13.65
C LEU A 92 20.95 7.79 -13.46
N ARG A 93 20.23 8.83 -13.89
CA ARG A 93 18.78 8.85 -13.85
C ARG A 93 18.17 7.69 -14.66
N THR A 94 17.26 6.95 -14.02
CA THR A 94 16.51 5.84 -14.64
C THR A 94 15.00 6.03 -14.57
N GLY A 95 14.52 6.97 -13.75
CA GLY A 95 13.09 7.24 -13.66
C GLY A 95 12.78 8.59 -13.04
N THR A 96 11.70 9.21 -13.49
CA THR A 96 11.09 10.38 -12.86
C THR A 96 9.60 10.14 -12.68
N THR A 97 9.02 10.66 -11.59
CA THR A 97 7.57 10.72 -11.42
C THR A 97 7.21 12.07 -10.87
N ARG A 98 6.42 12.84 -11.61
CA ARG A 98 5.85 14.10 -11.17
C ARG A 98 4.34 14.00 -11.16
N LEU A 99 3.75 14.22 -9.97
CA LEU A 99 2.32 14.29 -9.79
C LEU A 99 1.97 15.70 -9.35
N THR A 100 1.05 16.34 -10.07
CA THR A 100 0.49 17.63 -9.68
C THR A 100 -1.02 17.50 -9.55
N SER A 101 -1.60 18.20 -8.57
CA SER A 101 -3.05 18.23 -8.44
C SER A 101 -3.57 19.56 -7.93
N PHE A 102 -4.78 19.88 -8.38
CA PHE A 102 -5.61 20.97 -7.86
C PHE A 102 -6.93 20.39 -7.40
N ALA A 103 -7.35 20.71 -6.20
CA ALA A 103 -8.59 20.23 -5.62
C ALA A 103 -9.41 21.42 -5.09
N VAL A 104 -10.72 21.33 -5.28
CA VAL A 104 -11.68 22.22 -4.63
C VAL A 104 -12.86 21.40 -4.14
N GLY A 105 -13.34 21.72 -2.96
CA GLY A 105 -14.49 21.06 -2.36
C GLY A 105 -15.21 21.96 -1.37
N ASP A 106 -16.47 21.64 -1.12
CA ASP A 106 -17.29 22.29 -0.12
C ASP A 106 -18.06 21.24 0.68
N THR A 107 -18.13 21.44 1.98
CA THR A 107 -18.96 20.67 2.90
C THR A 107 -20.09 21.55 3.39
N LEU A 108 -21.31 21.23 2.96
CA LEU A 108 -22.54 21.87 3.40
C LEU A 108 -22.94 21.28 4.76
N THR A 109 -23.21 22.15 5.71
CA THR A 109 -23.72 21.80 7.04
C THR A 109 -25.18 22.20 7.14
N LEU A 110 -26.06 21.23 7.36
CA LEU A 110 -27.53 21.37 7.37
C LEU A 110 -28.12 20.79 8.66
N LEU A 111 -29.42 21.05 8.92
CA LEU A 111 -30.20 20.47 9.99
C LEU A 111 -29.51 20.59 11.36
N ASP A 112 -29.14 21.79 11.75
CA ASP A 112 -28.44 22.08 13.00
C ASP A 112 -27.17 21.22 13.18
N LYS A 113 -26.37 21.06 12.11
CA LYS A 113 -25.14 20.28 12.04
C LYS A 113 -25.33 18.76 12.11
N ARG A 114 -26.55 18.26 11.94
CA ARG A 114 -26.82 16.81 11.90
C ARG A 114 -26.51 16.19 10.55
N LEU A 115 -26.61 16.96 9.45
CA LEU A 115 -26.31 16.47 8.10
C LEU A 115 -25.15 17.28 7.50
N LEU A 116 -24.08 16.59 7.07
CA LEU A 116 -22.98 17.15 6.32
C LEU A 116 -22.97 16.51 4.94
N LEU A 117 -22.93 17.32 3.89
CA LEU A 117 -22.82 16.89 2.50
C LEU A 117 -21.56 17.49 1.91
N THR A 118 -20.63 16.65 1.46
CA THR A 118 -19.39 17.09 0.84
C THR A 118 -19.41 16.79 -0.65
N ALA A 119 -19.11 17.79 -1.48
CA ALA A 119 -18.84 17.62 -2.90
C ALA A 119 -17.52 18.31 -3.25
N GLY A 120 -16.72 17.64 -4.08
CA GLY A 120 -15.45 18.18 -4.52
C GLY A 120 -15.00 17.58 -5.83
N VAL A 121 -14.04 18.24 -6.45
CA VAL A 121 -13.35 17.76 -7.64
C VAL A 121 -11.84 17.94 -7.49
N ARG A 122 -11.09 17.00 -8.05
CA ARG A 122 -9.63 17.06 -8.12
C ARG A 122 -9.19 16.87 -9.56
N HIS A 123 -8.42 17.82 -10.09
CA HIS A 123 -7.69 17.66 -11.33
C HIS A 123 -6.28 17.20 -11.03
N GLN A 124 -5.88 16.03 -11.58
CA GLN A 124 -4.57 15.43 -11.36
C GLN A 124 -3.86 15.22 -12.69
N LYS A 125 -2.56 15.52 -12.71
CA LYS A 125 -1.65 15.20 -13.81
C LYS A 125 -0.60 14.21 -13.32
N ILE A 126 -0.36 13.16 -14.12
CA ILE A 126 0.68 12.14 -13.93
C ILE A 126 1.67 12.30 -15.06
N ASP A 127 2.94 12.53 -14.73
CA ASP A 127 4.05 12.64 -15.67
C ASP A 127 5.17 11.71 -15.21
N ILE A 128 5.43 10.64 -15.96
CA ILE A 128 6.42 9.60 -15.64
C ILE A 128 7.38 9.46 -16.79
N GLY A 129 8.67 9.66 -16.53
CA GLY A 129 9.75 9.42 -17.47
C GLY A 129 10.54 8.16 -17.13
N ASN A 130 10.80 7.31 -18.10
CA ASN A 130 11.73 6.19 -17.96
C ASN A 130 12.98 6.47 -18.81
N TYR A 131 14.14 6.14 -18.26
CA TYR A 131 15.42 6.44 -18.89
C TYR A 131 16.28 5.18 -18.94
N ALA A 132 17.09 5.09 -19.98
CA ALA A 132 18.01 3.97 -20.18
C ALA A 132 19.11 3.97 -19.11
N TYR A 133 19.43 2.79 -18.62
CA TYR A 133 20.56 2.59 -17.72
C TYR A 133 21.88 2.99 -18.39
N GLY A 134 22.76 3.61 -17.63
CA GLY A 134 24.11 3.97 -18.06
C GLY A 134 24.22 5.18 -19.00
N THR A 135 23.10 5.64 -19.58
CA THR A 135 23.09 6.79 -20.51
C THR A 135 22.14 7.91 -20.12
N ALA A 136 21.17 7.62 -19.25
CA ALA A 136 20.07 8.52 -18.92
C ALA A 136 19.29 9.04 -20.14
N ALA A 137 19.32 8.32 -21.28
CA ALA A 137 18.52 8.66 -22.44
C ALA A 137 17.04 8.36 -22.18
N LEU A 138 16.13 9.30 -22.48
CA LEU A 138 14.69 9.10 -22.31
C LEU A 138 14.22 7.95 -23.23
N THR A 139 13.63 6.90 -22.64
CA THR A 139 13.13 5.73 -23.36
C THR A 139 11.61 5.76 -23.54
N SER A 140 10.90 6.32 -22.55
CA SER A 140 9.46 6.53 -22.65
C SER A 140 9.01 7.62 -21.71
N ARG A 141 7.91 8.29 -22.08
CA ARG A 141 7.23 9.27 -21.20
C ARG A 141 5.73 9.02 -21.22
N TYR A 142 5.16 8.93 -20.04
CA TYR A 142 3.73 8.88 -19.82
C TYR A 142 3.25 10.22 -19.24
N GLU A 143 2.42 10.94 -19.97
CA GLU A 143 1.88 12.22 -19.51
C GLU A 143 0.37 12.25 -19.76
N GLN A 144 -0.39 12.20 -18.68
CA GLN A 144 -1.85 12.18 -18.73
C GLN A 144 -2.44 12.96 -17.56
N SER A 145 -3.66 13.46 -17.74
CA SER A 145 -4.40 14.13 -16.68
C SER A 145 -5.86 13.68 -16.62
N ARG A 146 -6.49 13.88 -15.46
CA ARG A 146 -7.90 13.59 -15.25
C ARG A 146 -8.47 14.42 -14.12
N THR A 147 -9.76 14.74 -14.26
CA THR A 147 -10.59 15.31 -13.19
C THR A 147 -11.47 14.21 -12.60
N SER A 148 -11.40 14.06 -11.28
CA SER A 148 -12.13 13.04 -10.51
C SER A 148 -13.03 13.71 -9.47
N PRO A 149 -14.29 13.27 -9.32
CA PRO A 149 -15.18 13.73 -8.27
C PRO A 149 -14.90 13.07 -6.93
N LEU A 150 -15.30 13.75 -5.87
CA LEU A 150 -15.47 13.25 -4.52
C LEU A 150 -16.85 13.64 -4.02
N LEU A 151 -17.60 12.68 -3.48
CA LEU A 151 -18.90 12.92 -2.86
C LEU A 151 -18.92 12.20 -1.51
N ALA A 152 -19.44 12.87 -0.47
CA ALA A 152 -19.64 12.23 0.84
C ALA A 152 -20.86 12.82 1.54
N ALA A 153 -21.45 12.00 2.40
CA ALA A 153 -22.51 12.40 3.31
C ALA A 153 -22.25 11.84 4.71
N VAL A 154 -22.51 12.63 5.74
CA VAL A 154 -22.47 12.21 7.14
C VAL A 154 -23.76 12.62 7.81
N VAL A 155 -24.42 11.66 8.48
CA VAL A 155 -25.60 11.89 9.32
C VAL A 155 -25.23 11.60 10.76
N LYS A 156 -25.28 12.61 11.64
CA LYS A 156 -25.08 12.46 13.07
C LYS A 156 -26.41 12.05 13.70
N LEU A 157 -26.50 10.82 14.18
CA LEU A 157 -27.69 10.31 14.86
C LEU A 157 -27.80 10.89 16.26
N ASP A 158 -26.68 10.96 16.94
CA ASP A 158 -26.51 11.61 18.25
C ASP A 158 -25.09 12.18 18.41
N LYS A 159 -24.67 12.44 19.65
CA LYS A 159 -23.34 13.00 19.97
C LYS A 159 -22.19 11.99 19.70
N SER A 160 -22.51 10.71 19.74
CA SER A 160 -21.51 9.63 19.69
C SER A 160 -21.59 8.80 18.40
N VAL A 161 -22.74 8.76 17.72
CA VAL A 161 -22.97 7.90 16.56
C VAL A 161 -23.18 8.72 15.30
N SER A 162 -22.42 8.39 14.27
CA SER A 162 -22.59 8.96 12.92
C SER A 162 -22.62 7.86 11.87
N LEU A 163 -23.53 7.99 10.90
CA LEU A 163 -23.53 7.21 9.67
C LEU A 163 -22.83 8.01 8.57
N TYR A 164 -22.12 7.33 7.68
CA TYR A 164 -21.52 8.00 6.53
C TYR A 164 -21.59 7.15 5.27
N ALA A 165 -21.52 7.84 4.14
CA ALA A 165 -21.32 7.24 2.84
C ALA A 165 -20.35 8.12 2.02
N ASN A 166 -19.53 7.50 1.18
CA ASN A 166 -18.65 8.23 0.27
C ASN A 166 -18.49 7.53 -1.09
N TYR A 167 -18.15 8.33 -2.09
CA TYR A 167 -17.70 7.93 -3.41
C TYR A 167 -16.42 8.68 -3.74
N VAL A 168 -15.36 7.93 -4.08
CA VAL A 168 -14.07 8.50 -4.47
C VAL A 168 -13.51 7.78 -5.69
N GLU A 169 -12.72 8.51 -6.48
CA GLU A 169 -11.95 7.96 -7.59
C GLU A 169 -10.45 8.09 -7.30
N GLY A 170 -9.71 6.99 -7.49
CA GLY A 170 -8.25 6.95 -7.43
C GLY A 170 -7.66 6.77 -8.83
N LEU A 171 -6.55 7.44 -9.11
CA LEU A 171 -5.86 7.34 -10.39
C LEU A 171 -4.57 6.53 -10.26
N SER A 172 -4.29 5.74 -11.29
CA SER A 172 -2.99 5.09 -11.50
C SER A 172 -2.59 5.15 -12.97
N GLN A 173 -1.30 5.02 -13.25
CA GLN A 173 -0.79 5.02 -14.61
C GLN A 173 -1.45 3.92 -15.45
N GLY A 174 -1.88 4.25 -16.67
CA GLY A 174 -2.30 3.29 -17.68
C GLY A 174 -1.09 2.49 -18.21
N GLN A 175 -1.31 1.22 -18.51
CA GLN A 175 -0.28 0.37 -19.09
C GLN A 175 -0.03 0.71 -20.56
N THR A 176 1.17 0.34 -21.04
CA THR A 176 1.51 0.41 -22.47
C THR A 176 1.16 -0.91 -23.14
N ALA A 177 0.57 -0.84 -24.33
CA ALA A 177 0.21 -2.01 -25.12
C ALA A 177 1.46 -2.85 -25.46
N PRO A 178 1.42 -4.18 -25.17
CA PRO A 178 2.54 -5.07 -25.39
C PRO A 178 2.87 -5.20 -26.89
N SER A 179 4.08 -5.66 -27.21
CA SER A 179 4.56 -5.83 -28.58
C SER A 179 3.72 -6.81 -29.42
N THR A 180 2.98 -7.70 -28.76
CA THR A 180 2.08 -8.69 -29.36
C THR A 180 0.73 -8.15 -29.78
N ALA A 181 0.33 -6.96 -29.31
CA ALA A 181 -0.95 -6.33 -29.64
C ALA A 181 -0.88 -5.55 -30.96
N ALA A 182 -2.00 -5.45 -31.66
CA ALA A 182 -2.10 -4.65 -32.90
C ALA A 182 -1.80 -3.16 -32.66
N ASN A 183 -2.18 -2.63 -31.50
CA ASN A 183 -1.87 -1.27 -31.05
C ASN A 183 -0.63 -1.19 -30.16
N ARG A 184 0.39 -2.01 -30.44
CA ARG A 184 1.66 -2.05 -29.69
C ARG A 184 2.25 -0.65 -29.48
N GLY A 185 2.71 -0.41 -28.25
CA GLY A 185 3.32 0.87 -27.86
C GLY A 185 2.32 1.97 -27.51
N GLU A 186 1.01 1.76 -27.72
CA GLU A 186 -0.02 2.70 -27.27
C GLU A 186 -0.07 2.78 -25.76
N MET A 187 -0.03 4.00 -25.21
CA MET A 187 -0.17 4.24 -23.78
C MET A 187 -1.64 4.48 -23.43
N LEU A 188 -2.21 3.60 -22.62
CA LEU A 188 -3.59 3.73 -22.18
C LEU A 188 -3.78 4.95 -21.27
N LYS A 189 -4.99 5.50 -21.28
CA LYS A 189 -5.40 6.55 -20.32
C LYS A 189 -5.22 6.08 -18.89
N PRO A 190 -5.13 7.00 -17.90
CA PRO A 190 -5.04 6.60 -16.49
C PRO A 190 -6.16 5.64 -16.09
N TYR A 191 -5.81 4.62 -15.34
CA TYR A 191 -6.81 3.74 -14.74
C TYR A 191 -7.50 4.47 -13.60
N VAL A 192 -8.82 4.35 -13.55
CA VAL A 192 -9.67 4.98 -12.55
C VAL A 192 -10.27 3.89 -11.66
N ALA A 193 -9.70 3.71 -10.49
CA ALA A 193 -10.32 2.91 -9.46
C ALA A 193 -11.49 3.71 -8.85
N LYS A 194 -12.64 3.06 -8.70
CA LYS A 194 -13.87 3.68 -8.15
C LYS A 194 -14.26 2.96 -6.86
N GLN A 195 -14.31 3.72 -5.77
CA GLN A 195 -14.71 3.19 -4.47
C GLN A 195 -16.02 3.81 -4.01
N LYS A 196 -16.88 2.96 -3.47
CA LYS A 196 -18.07 3.30 -2.71
C LYS A 196 -17.93 2.70 -1.33
N GLU A 197 -18.27 3.49 -0.30
CA GLU A 197 -18.17 3.05 1.08
C GLU A 197 -19.35 3.59 1.87
N VAL A 198 -19.85 2.77 2.77
CA VAL A 198 -20.86 3.15 3.78
C VAL A 198 -20.42 2.61 5.13
N GLY A 199 -20.65 3.37 6.18
CA GLY A 199 -20.23 2.91 7.50
C GLY A 199 -20.88 3.68 8.64
N VAL A 200 -20.57 3.18 9.83
CA VAL A 200 -20.93 3.80 11.11
C VAL A 200 -19.65 4.14 11.87
N LYS A 201 -19.62 5.31 12.48
CA LYS A 201 -18.58 5.74 13.43
C LYS A 201 -19.21 5.93 14.81
N TYR A 202 -18.52 5.42 15.79
CA TYR A 202 -18.83 5.60 17.20
C TYR A 202 -17.68 6.32 17.90
N ASP A 203 -17.99 7.36 18.66
CA ASP A 203 -17.01 8.11 19.45
C ASP A 203 -17.65 8.51 20.78
N ALA A 204 -17.22 7.84 21.85
CA ALA A 204 -17.62 8.12 23.22
C ALA A 204 -16.54 8.90 23.99
N GLY A 205 -15.59 9.55 23.29
CA GLY A 205 -14.49 10.31 23.85
C GLY A 205 -13.32 9.43 24.29
N ARG A 206 -13.53 8.48 25.21
CA ARG A 206 -12.46 7.54 25.65
C ARG A 206 -12.24 6.39 24.69
N VAL A 207 -13.32 5.89 24.10
CA VAL A 207 -13.30 4.77 23.14
C VAL A 207 -14.03 5.19 21.88
N GLY A 208 -13.43 4.92 20.75
CA GLY A 208 -14.01 5.13 19.44
C GLY A 208 -13.80 3.91 18.54
N GLY A 209 -14.60 3.83 17.48
CA GLY A 209 -14.49 2.79 16.49
C GLY A 209 -15.29 3.09 15.23
N SER A 210 -15.10 2.28 14.22
CA SER A 210 -15.86 2.35 12.98
C SER A 210 -16.09 0.96 12.41
N LEU A 211 -17.23 0.78 11.76
CA LEU A 211 -17.52 -0.36 10.92
C LEU A 211 -17.90 0.17 9.54
N ALA A 212 -17.21 -0.31 8.50
CA ALA A 212 -17.43 0.10 7.13
C ALA A 212 -17.63 -1.10 6.21
N PHE A 213 -18.51 -0.96 5.23
CA PHE A 213 -18.58 -1.79 4.05
C PHE A 213 -18.10 -0.96 2.85
N PHE A 214 -17.17 -1.51 2.07
CA PHE A 214 -16.66 -0.87 0.88
C PHE A 214 -16.67 -1.78 -0.34
N SER A 215 -16.68 -1.18 -1.53
CA SER A 215 -16.51 -1.86 -2.81
C SER A 215 -15.69 -0.98 -3.75
N THR A 216 -14.55 -1.50 -4.22
CA THR A 216 -13.64 -0.84 -5.14
C THR A 216 -13.52 -1.62 -6.42
N ASP A 217 -13.90 -1.03 -7.55
CA ASP A 217 -13.63 -1.55 -8.89
C ASP A 217 -12.31 -0.97 -9.40
N LYS A 218 -11.35 -1.85 -9.75
CA LYS A 218 -10.06 -1.50 -10.33
C LYS A 218 -10.03 -1.94 -11.79
N PRO A 219 -9.82 -1.02 -12.76
CA PRO A 219 -9.69 -1.38 -14.16
C PRO A 219 -8.53 -2.35 -14.41
N ARG A 220 -8.72 -3.26 -15.36
CA ARG A 220 -7.71 -4.20 -15.84
C ARG A 220 -7.62 -4.11 -17.35
N ALA A 221 -6.39 -4.04 -17.88
CA ALA A 221 -6.16 -4.12 -19.31
C ALA A 221 -5.73 -5.53 -19.72
N PHE A 222 -6.15 -5.93 -20.91
CA PHE A 222 -5.71 -7.15 -21.58
C PHE A 222 -5.89 -7.02 -23.09
N VAL A 223 -5.33 -7.96 -23.86
CA VAL A 223 -5.52 -8.04 -25.33
C VAL A 223 -6.83 -8.77 -25.60
N ASN A 224 -7.75 -8.16 -26.29
CA ASN A 224 -9.06 -8.74 -26.64
C ASN A 224 -8.97 -9.67 -27.86
N SER A 225 -10.11 -10.24 -28.27
CA SER A 225 -10.22 -11.16 -29.42
C SER A 225 -9.86 -10.50 -30.77
N SER A 226 -9.94 -9.16 -30.86
CA SER A 226 -9.51 -8.38 -32.05
C SER A 226 -8.04 -8.00 -32.01
N ASN A 227 -7.24 -8.61 -31.13
CA ASN A 227 -5.84 -8.34 -30.90
C ASN A 227 -5.53 -6.88 -30.49
N LEU A 228 -6.48 -6.18 -29.88
CA LEU A 228 -6.31 -4.83 -29.35
C LEU A 228 -6.10 -4.90 -27.83
N PHE A 229 -5.07 -4.19 -27.33
CA PHE A 229 -4.85 -4.01 -25.90
C PHE A 229 -5.68 -2.83 -25.40
N GLY A 230 -6.43 -3.01 -24.32
CA GLY A 230 -7.28 -1.96 -23.75
C GLY A 230 -7.85 -2.33 -22.41
N THR A 231 -8.53 -1.38 -21.79
CA THR A 231 -9.16 -1.53 -20.47
C THR A 231 -10.54 -2.19 -20.62
N TYR A 232 -10.56 -3.49 -20.80
CA TYR A 232 -11.80 -4.27 -21.03
C TYR A 232 -12.26 -5.04 -19.81
N GLY A 233 -11.43 -5.08 -18.76
CA GLY A 233 -11.68 -5.84 -17.56
C GLY A 233 -11.65 -5.03 -16.28
N LYS A 234 -11.88 -5.74 -15.18
CA LYS A 234 -11.77 -5.17 -13.85
C LYS A 234 -11.52 -6.24 -12.79
N ASP A 235 -10.88 -5.82 -11.71
CA ASP A 235 -10.86 -6.51 -10.43
C ASP A 235 -11.82 -5.79 -9.47
N ARG A 236 -12.54 -6.56 -8.64
CA ARG A 236 -13.38 -6.01 -7.58
C ARG A 236 -12.85 -6.40 -6.23
N HIS A 237 -12.66 -5.40 -5.37
CA HIS A 237 -12.30 -5.56 -3.97
C HIS A 237 -13.46 -5.05 -3.13
N GLN A 238 -14.10 -5.92 -2.38
CA GLN A 238 -15.19 -5.54 -1.49
C GLN A 238 -15.01 -6.19 -0.13
N GLY A 239 -15.44 -5.52 0.93
CA GLY A 239 -15.18 -6.05 2.26
C GLY A 239 -15.82 -5.26 3.38
N LEU A 240 -15.57 -5.77 4.59
CA LEU A 240 -15.92 -5.13 5.85
C LEU A 240 -14.65 -4.76 6.59
N GLU A 241 -14.61 -3.55 7.14
CA GLU A 241 -13.53 -3.06 7.99
C GLU A 241 -14.09 -2.65 9.34
N LEU A 242 -13.53 -3.22 10.40
CA LEU A 242 -13.77 -2.83 11.79
C LEU A 242 -12.49 -2.20 12.34
N ALA A 243 -12.60 -0.99 12.91
CA ALA A 243 -11.52 -0.35 13.65
C ALA A 243 -12.01 0.01 15.04
N VAL A 244 -11.16 -0.17 16.05
CA VAL A 244 -11.42 0.17 17.45
C VAL A 244 -10.17 0.81 18.03
N GLN A 245 -10.35 1.91 18.77
CA GLN A 245 -9.26 2.61 19.44
C GLN A 245 -9.74 3.28 20.72
N GLY A 246 -8.84 3.45 21.66
CA GLY A 246 -9.09 4.25 22.86
C GLY A 246 -8.70 3.57 24.15
N GLU A 247 -9.04 4.19 25.24
CA GLU A 247 -8.79 3.74 26.60
C GLU A 247 -10.00 2.99 27.15
N ALA A 248 -9.95 1.64 27.08
CA ALA A 248 -11.05 0.77 27.49
C ALA A 248 -11.35 0.88 28.99
N THR A 249 -10.29 0.99 29.79
CA THR A 249 -10.36 1.31 31.22
C THR A 249 -9.13 2.13 31.58
N GLN A 250 -9.10 2.73 32.74
CA GLN A 250 -7.97 3.58 33.15
C GLN A 250 -6.63 2.85 33.00
N GLY A 251 -5.74 3.43 32.21
CA GLY A 251 -4.41 2.88 31.92
C GLY A 251 -4.35 1.75 30.90
N LEU A 252 -5.51 1.24 30.39
CA LEU A 252 -5.54 0.21 29.34
C LEU A 252 -5.99 0.82 28.00
N ARG A 253 -5.06 0.99 27.11
CA ARG A 253 -5.27 1.50 25.74
C ARG A 253 -5.34 0.35 24.74
N LEU A 254 -6.34 0.37 23.87
CA LEU A 254 -6.56 -0.59 22.82
C LEU A 254 -6.45 0.09 21.46
N LEU A 255 -5.86 -0.62 20.48
CA LEU A 255 -5.84 -0.25 19.08
C LEU A 255 -6.00 -1.53 18.27
N GLY A 256 -7.05 -1.61 17.45
CA GLY A 256 -7.28 -2.81 16.68
C GLY A 256 -8.04 -2.55 15.39
N GLY A 257 -7.85 -3.47 14.46
CA GLY A 257 -8.59 -3.52 13.20
C GLY A 257 -8.75 -4.94 12.71
N LEU A 258 -9.87 -5.18 12.06
CA LEU A 258 -10.20 -6.42 11.36
C LEU A 258 -10.73 -6.05 9.98
N THR A 259 -10.14 -6.62 8.94
CA THR A 259 -10.64 -6.50 7.57
C THR A 259 -11.00 -7.89 7.07
N TRP A 260 -12.23 -8.05 6.59
CA TRP A 260 -12.62 -9.16 5.75
C TRP A 260 -12.76 -8.68 4.32
N LEU A 261 -12.06 -9.32 3.36
CA LEU A 261 -11.89 -8.84 2.00
C LEU A 261 -12.17 -9.93 0.98
N ASP A 262 -13.18 -9.73 0.13
CA ASP A 262 -13.43 -10.52 -1.07
C ASP A 262 -12.89 -9.78 -2.29
N ALA A 263 -11.66 -10.11 -2.71
CA ALA A 263 -10.99 -9.50 -3.86
C ALA A 263 -10.98 -10.49 -5.03
N LYS A 264 -11.72 -10.19 -6.09
CA LYS A 264 -11.89 -11.07 -7.27
C LYS A 264 -11.49 -10.42 -8.58
N GLN A 265 -10.88 -11.20 -9.42
CA GLN A 265 -10.65 -10.92 -10.84
C GLN A 265 -11.99 -11.11 -11.56
N GLN A 266 -12.74 -10.02 -11.80
CA GLN A 266 -14.10 -10.11 -12.35
C GLN A 266 -14.09 -10.41 -13.85
N THR A 267 -13.26 -9.70 -14.59
CA THR A 267 -13.11 -9.87 -16.03
C THR A 267 -11.65 -9.70 -16.41
N THR A 268 -11.03 -10.76 -16.90
CA THR A 268 -9.59 -10.78 -17.21
C THR A 268 -9.31 -11.06 -18.68
N GLY A 269 -10.33 -11.42 -19.45
CA GLY A 269 -10.21 -11.94 -20.82
C GLY A 269 -9.86 -13.43 -20.88
N SER A 270 -9.85 -14.14 -19.74
CA SER A 270 -9.56 -15.57 -19.67
C SER A 270 -10.46 -16.28 -18.67
N ALA A 271 -11.23 -17.27 -19.14
CA ALA A 271 -12.13 -18.08 -18.31
C ALA A 271 -11.39 -18.82 -17.17
N THR A 272 -10.09 -19.05 -17.29
CA THR A 272 -9.29 -19.73 -16.25
C THR A 272 -9.00 -18.84 -15.04
N THR A 273 -9.11 -17.53 -15.20
CA THR A 273 -8.82 -16.53 -14.14
C THR A 273 -10.04 -15.70 -13.74
N ASP A 274 -11.10 -15.68 -14.54
CA ASP A 274 -12.36 -15.00 -14.20
C ASP A 274 -12.98 -15.59 -12.93
N GLY A 275 -13.42 -14.75 -12.01
CA GLY A 275 -13.96 -15.11 -10.71
C GLY A 275 -12.93 -15.59 -9.68
N LYS A 276 -11.66 -15.76 -10.06
CA LYS A 276 -10.58 -16.14 -9.16
C LYS A 276 -10.18 -14.98 -8.24
N ARG A 277 -9.59 -15.31 -7.09
CA ARG A 277 -9.07 -14.30 -6.16
C ARG A 277 -7.89 -13.54 -6.75
N VAL A 278 -7.76 -12.29 -6.40
CA VAL A 278 -6.59 -11.46 -6.75
C VAL A 278 -5.34 -12.00 -6.05
N ILE A 279 -4.24 -12.05 -6.79
CA ILE A 279 -2.94 -12.54 -6.29
C ILE A 279 -2.50 -11.75 -5.07
N GLY A 280 -1.99 -12.45 -4.04
CA GLY A 280 -1.37 -11.85 -2.86
C GLY A 280 -2.34 -11.19 -1.89
N VAL A 281 -3.64 -11.21 -2.16
CA VAL A 281 -4.66 -10.57 -1.32
C VAL A 281 -5.26 -11.60 -0.35
N PRO A 282 -5.02 -11.50 0.97
CA PRO A 282 -5.62 -12.36 1.96
C PRO A 282 -7.10 -12.00 2.17
N GLU A 283 -7.90 -13.00 2.57
CA GLU A 283 -9.32 -12.81 2.84
C GLU A 283 -9.59 -12.12 4.18
N VAL A 284 -8.74 -12.39 5.16
CA VAL A 284 -8.86 -11.84 6.52
C VAL A 284 -7.52 -11.26 6.94
N GLN A 285 -7.55 -10.06 7.49
CA GLN A 285 -6.43 -9.44 8.18
C GLN A 285 -6.92 -8.87 9.51
N ALA A 286 -6.19 -9.14 10.58
CA ALA A 286 -6.46 -8.58 11.89
C ALA A 286 -5.18 -8.08 12.55
N ASN A 287 -5.30 -6.97 13.27
CA ASN A 287 -4.23 -6.38 14.04
C ASN A 287 -4.83 -5.85 15.34
N ILE A 288 -4.46 -6.43 16.47
CA ILE A 288 -4.99 -6.08 17.78
C ILE A 288 -3.80 -5.80 18.68
N GLY A 289 -3.72 -4.59 19.21
CA GLY A 289 -2.73 -4.14 20.18
C GLY A 289 -3.37 -3.64 21.46
N ALA A 290 -2.69 -3.89 22.56
CA ALA A 290 -3.04 -3.36 23.87
C ALA A 290 -1.78 -2.81 24.54
N GLU A 291 -1.88 -1.64 25.15
CA GLU A 291 -0.86 -1.08 26.05
C GLU A 291 -1.50 -0.86 27.42
N TRP A 292 -0.83 -1.35 28.47
CA TRP A 292 -1.33 -1.26 29.83
C TRP A 292 -0.29 -0.62 30.75
N ASP A 293 -0.70 0.47 31.39
CA ASP A 293 0.08 1.12 32.45
C ASP A 293 0.10 0.22 33.68
N VAL A 294 1.28 -0.21 34.11
CA VAL A 294 1.42 -1.16 35.22
C VAL A 294 1.04 -0.49 36.54
N PRO A 295 0.01 -0.98 37.24
CA PRO A 295 -0.41 -0.41 38.51
C PRO A 295 0.72 -0.41 39.54
N GLY A 296 0.88 0.69 40.27
CA GLY A 296 1.90 0.84 41.32
C GLY A 296 3.32 1.17 40.81
N VAL A 297 3.59 1.11 39.49
CA VAL A 297 4.90 1.49 38.93
C VAL A 297 4.74 2.66 37.97
N ARG A 298 4.96 3.87 38.50
CA ARG A 298 4.78 5.10 37.72
C ARG A 298 5.70 5.13 36.49
N GLY A 299 5.11 5.42 35.34
CA GLY A 299 5.83 5.52 34.07
C GLY A 299 6.07 4.21 33.34
N LEU A 300 5.79 3.06 33.97
CA LEU A 300 5.93 1.75 33.34
C LEU A 300 4.64 1.35 32.60
N ALA A 301 4.77 0.96 31.33
CA ALA A 301 3.71 0.32 30.57
C ALA A 301 4.25 -0.92 29.85
N VAL A 302 3.39 -1.91 29.68
CA VAL A 302 3.64 -3.11 28.87
C VAL A 302 2.69 -3.10 27.69
N ASP A 303 3.16 -3.53 26.51
CA ASP A 303 2.33 -3.65 25.32
C ASP A 303 2.46 -5.03 24.67
N GLY A 304 1.36 -5.40 24.01
CA GLY A 304 1.32 -6.60 23.18
C GLY A 304 0.54 -6.33 21.90
N ARG A 305 0.99 -6.94 20.80
CA ARG A 305 0.34 -6.84 19.50
C ARG A 305 0.22 -8.20 18.85
N LEU A 306 -0.98 -8.59 18.49
CA LEU A 306 -1.28 -9.77 17.68
C LEU A 306 -1.62 -9.35 16.26
N VAL A 307 -0.91 -9.91 15.29
CA VAL A 307 -1.17 -9.71 13.86
C VAL A 307 -1.56 -11.04 13.24
N HIS A 308 -2.69 -11.06 12.55
CA HIS A 308 -3.17 -12.19 11.75
C HIS A 308 -3.27 -11.80 10.29
N THR A 309 -2.75 -12.64 9.39
CA THR A 309 -2.96 -12.53 7.95
C THR A 309 -3.43 -13.90 7.44
N GLY A 310 -4.58 -13.92 6.82
CA GLY A 310 -5.17 -15.12 6.22
C GLY A 310 -4.36 -15.62 5.02
N SER A 311 -4.74 -16.77 4.50
CA SER A 311 -4.11 -17.34 3.30
C SER A 311 -4.42 -16.49 2.06
N SER A 312 -3.50 -16.52 1.08
CA SER A 312 -3.65 -15.89 -0.24
C SER A 312 -3.20 -16.84 -1.35
N TYR A 313 -3.23 -16.39 -2.59
CA TYR A 313 -2.75 -17.15 -3.74
C TYR A 313 -1.56 -16.46 -4.40
N ALA A 314 -0.58 -17.27 -4.85
CA ALA A 314 0.62 -16.77 -5.52
C ALA A 314 0.47 -16.70 -7.06
N ASN A 315 -0.63 -17.19 -7.63
CA ASN A 315 -0.90 -17.14 -9.07
C ASN A 315 -2.35 -16.80 -9.39
N ALA A 316 -2.58 -16.28 -10.59
CA ALA A 316 -3.89 -15.81 -11.04
C ALA A 316 -4.96 -16.90 -11.13
N THR A 317 -4.58 -18.16 -11.38
CA THR A 317 -5.47 -19.32 -11.46
C THR A 317 -5.84 -19.92 -10.11
N ASN A 318 -5.28 -19.40 -9.02
CA ASN A 318 -5.48 -19.83 -7.63
C ASN A 318 -5.10 -21.30 -7.36
N THR A 319 -4.12 -21.83 -8.07
CA THR A 319 -3.60 -23.19 -7.86
C THR A 319 -2.46 -23.25 -6.84
N LEU A 320 -1.76 -22.12 -6.61
CA LEU A 320 -0.68 -22.01 -5.64
C LEU A 320 -1.14 -21.20 -4.43
N LYS A 321 -1.49 -21.90 -3.35
CA LYS A 321 -1.95 -21.29 -2.10
C LYS A 321 -0.77 -21.01 -1.17
N VAL A 322 -0.73 -19.79 -0.61
CA VAL A 322 0.21 -19.37 0.43
C VAL A 322 -0.53 -19.37 1.76
N GLY A 323 0.02 -20.09 2.76
CA GLY A 323 -0.58 -20.21 4.09
C GLY A 323 -0.70 -18.88 4.82
N GLY A 324 -1.74 -18.73 5.62
CA GLY A 324 -1.87 -17.62 6.56
C GLY A 324 -0.92 -17.76 7.75
N TRP A 325 -0.76 -16.68 8.51
CA TRP A 325 0.16 -16.65 9.65
C TRP A 325 -0.35 -15.75 10.78
N ASN A 326 0.20 -15.98 11.95
CA ASN A 326 0.01 -15.16 13.16
C ASN A 326 1.35 -14.75 13.71
N ARG A 327 1.48 -13.50 14.17
CA ARG A 327 2.66 -12.95 14.83
C ARG A 327 2.26 -12.26 16.12
N LEU A 328 3.03 -12.52 17.18
CA LEU A 328 2.92 -11.82 18.46
C LEU A 328 4.15 -10.96 18.65
N ASP A 329 3.95 -9.71 18.99
CA ASP A 329 4.97 -8.74 19.37
C ASP A 329 4.70 -8.29 20.80
N LEU A 330 5.75 -8.11 21.62
CA LEU A 330 5.65 -7.64 23.01
C LEU A 330 6.59 -6.46 23.21
N GLY A 331 6.19 -5.53 24.06
CA GLY A 331 6.99 -4.34 24.36
C GLY A 331 6.86 -3.90 25.82
N VAL A 332 7.83 -3.12 26.23
CA VAL A 332 7.85 -2.43 27.52
C VAL A 332 8.29 -0.98 27.27
N ARG A 333 7.59 -0.06 27.86
CA ARG A 333 7.91 1.37 27.84
C ARG A 333 8.05 1.88 29.27
N TYR A 334 9.15 2.56 29.55
CA TYR A 334 9.38 3.22 30.84
C TYR A 334 9.64 4.71 30.63
N LEU A 335 8.76 5.51 31.18
CA LEU A 335 8.87 6.97 31.15
C LEU A 335 9.45 7.45 32.48
N THR A 336 10.57 8.12 32.45
CA THR A 336 11.27 8.65 33.63
C THR A 336 11.76 10.08 33.39
N GLU A 337 12.18 10.74 34.43
CA GLU A 337 12.79 12.06 34.37
C GLU A 337 14.26 11.98 34.79
N VAL A 338 15.15 12.49 33.95
CA VAL A 338 16.58 12.58 34.22
C VAL A 338 17.01 14.01 34.07
N GLN A 339 17.52 14.63 35.16
CA GLN A 339 17.95 16.03 35.18
C GLN A 339 16.88 17.02 34.67
N GLY A 340 15.60 16.82 35.06
CA GLY A 340 14.50 17.68 34.64
C GLY A 340 14.02 17.47 33.20
N LYS A 341 14.54 16.43 32.49
CA LYS A 341 14.14 16.09 31.12
C LYS A 341 13.42 14.76 31.11
N LEU A 342 12.29 14.71 30.40
CA LEU A 342 11.54 13.47 30.16
C LEU A 342 12.36 12.54 29.26
N VAL A 343 12.61 11.31 29.73
CA VAL A 343 13.30 10.24 29.02
C VAL A 343 12.35 9.06 28.85
N THR A 344 12.21 8.57 27.63
CA THR A 344 11.43 7.36 27.35
C THR A 344 12.37 6.22 26.96
N LEU A 345 12.40 5.18 27.74
CA LEU A 345 13.08 3.92 27.41
C LEU A 345 12.07 2.95 26.82
N ARG A 346 12.43 2.27 25.74
CA ARG A 346 11.60 1.23 25.11
C ARG A 346 12.41 -0.01 24.83
N LEU A 347 11.81 -1.16 25.11
CA LEU A 347 12.30 -2.46 24.70
C LEU A 347 11.16 -3.17 23.97
N ARG A 348 11.45 -3.72 22.80
CA ARG A 348 10.47 -4.44 21.99
C ARG A 348 11.02 -5.75 21.47
N ILE A 349 10.21 -6.78 21.44
CA ILE A 349 10.48 -8.07 20.81
C ILE A 349 9.40 -8.29 19.76
N ASP A 350 9.78 -8.20 18.50
CA ASP A 350 8.91 -8.55 17.38
C ASP A 350 9.07 -10.03 17.06
N ASN A 351 7.97 -10.68 16.63
CA ASN A 351 7.92 -12.10 16.32
C ASN A 351 8.42 -12.97 17.49
N VAL A 352 7.85 -12.80 18.67
CA VAL A 352 8.26 -13.48 19.92
C VAL A 352 8.39 -14.98 19.75
N ALA A 353 7.51 -15.62 18.97
CA ALA A 353 7.49 -17.04 18.72
C ALA A 353 8.52 -17.51 17.66
N ASP A 354 9.31 -16.58 17.09
CA ASP A 354 10.30 -16.84 16.04
C ASP A 354 9.75 -17.65 14.86
N LYS A 355 8.52 -17.33 14.43
CA LYS A 355 7.85 -18.02 13.34
C LYS A 355 8.39 -17.61 11.98
N ASN A 356 8.71 -18.60 11.15
CA ASN A 356 9.00 -18.41 9.74
C ASN A 356 7.71 -18.53 8.93
N TYR A 357 7.42 -17.55 8.07
CA TYR A 357 6.25 -17.52 7.20
C TYR A 357 6.51 -16.70 5.94
N TRP A 358 5.68 -16.89 4.93
CA TRP A 358 5.69 -16.04 3.75
C TRP A 358 4.90 -14.76 4.05
N ALA A 359 5.62 -13.64 4.21
CA ALA A 359 5.03 -12.37 4.60
C ALA A 359 4.18 -11.75 3.50
N SER A 360 4.59 -11.92 2.24
CA SER A 360 3.86 -11.41 1.08
C SER A 360 4.16 -12.20 -0.19
N VAL A 361 3.26 -12.04 -1.16
CA VAL A 361 3.43 -12.44 -2.55
C VAL A 361 3.77 -11.19 -3.35
N GLY A 362 4.89 -11.21 -4.04
CA GLY A 362 5.38 -10.13 -4.88
C GLY A 362 5.75 -10.58 -6.28
N GLY A 363 6.42 -9.70 -7.04
CA GLY A 363 6.89 -9.95 -8.38
C GLY A 363 6.19 -9.12 -9.45
N TYR A 364 6.60 -9.34 -10.69
CA TYR A 364 6.00 -8.74 -11.88
C TYR A 364 5.44 -9.85 -12.78
N PRO A 365 4.62 -9.52 -13.78
CA PRO A 365 4.06 -10.51 -14.69
C PRO A 365 5.13 -11.47 -15.24
N GLY A 366 4.95 -12.76 -15.01
CA GLY A 366 5.90 -13.82 -15.42
C GLY A 366 7.04 -14.10 -14.44
N SER A 367 7.22 -13.32 -13.37
CA SER A 367 8.29 -13.48 -12.39
C SER A 367 7.79 -13.19 -10.96
N GLY A 368 6.98 -14.08 -10.43
CA GLY A 368 6.50 -14.01 -9.04
C GLY A 368 7.58 -14.45 -8.04
N TYR A 369 7.60 -13.83 -6.87
CA TYR A 369 8.43 -14.24 -5.73
C TYR A 369 7.64 -14.16 -4.43
N LEU A 370 8.12 -14.88 -3.42
CA LEU A 370 7.61 -14.83 -2.05
C LEU A 370 8.62 -14.11 -1.16
N THR A 371 8.12 -13.26 -0.28
CA THR A 371 8.96 -12.55 0.71
C THR A 371 8.89 -13.32 2.03
N VAL A 372 10.05 -13.71 2.55
CA VAL A 372 10.16 -14.36 3.87
C VAL A 372 9.95 -13.33 4.98
N SER A 373 9.37 -13.77 6.09
CA SER A 373 9.22 -12.97 7.31
C SER A 373 10.56 -12.54 7.90
N ALA A 374 10.56 -11.43 8.64
CA ALA A 374 11.68 -11.13 9.54
C ALA A 374 11.72 -12.17 10.69
N PRO A 375 12.91 -12.58 11.15
CA PRO A 375 13.07 -13.41 12.34
C PRO A 375 12.67 -12.63 13.59
N ARG A 376 12.71 -13.28 14.77
CA ARG A 376 12.59 -12.58 16.04
C ARG A 376 13.64 -11.48 16.12
N THR A 377 13.18 -10.26 16.44
CA THR A 377 14.03 -9.07 16.49
C THR A 377 13.82 -8.37 17.82
N VAL A 378 14.91 -7.94 18.43
CA VAL A 378 14.91 -7.15 19.68
C VAL A 378 15.40 -5.75 19.34
N SER A 379 14.68 -4.74 19.77
CA SER A 379 15.00 -3.33 19.54
C SER A 379 14.77 -2.48 20.81
#